data_d913f131cb8ab79c7526679d1a3f6df0
#
_entry.id   d913f131cb8ab79c7526679d1a3f6df0
#
_cell.length_a   1.000
_cell.length_b   1.000
_cell.length_c   1.000
_cell.angle_alpha   90.00
_cell.angle_beta   90.00
_cell.angle_gamma   90.00
#
_symmetry.space_group_name_H-M   'P 1'
#
loop_
_entity.id
_entity.type
_entity.pdbx_description
1 polymer ?
#
loop_
_entity_poly.entity_id
_entity_poly.type
_entity_poly.pdbx_seq_one_letter_code
_entity_poly.pdbx_strand_id
1 'polypeptide(L)'
;MSHECDRYNAYLEASMKNEIPKEKEELRNKIWELLEQKKVAIFPLPVFGRIPNFEGSDKAANLARTLPEWEKAKVIFANPDYAQKKVREFALKEGKILIMASPRLKHGFLQIDPQKVKGREEVASTIKGAFRYGKEVEKEMPKPNLIVTGCVAVDPLGWRLGKGGGYGDIEIKRIKDQFGEIPVLTTIHPLQMVESVPHLNHDTEVDIIVTPEKVYRVGNS
;
A
#
# COMPACT_ATOMS: atom_id res chain seq x y z
N MET A 1 25.96 -10.02 -36.13
CA MET A 1 25.69 -8.83 -35.24
C MET A 1 24.44 -8.96 -34.36
N SER A 2 23.41 -9.76 -34.69
CA SER A 2 22.23 -9.92 -33.84
C SER A 2 22.44 -10.78 -32.57
N HIS A 3 23.16 -11.90 -32.68
CA HIS A 3 23.35 -12.84 -31.56
C HIS A 3 24.22 -12.34 -30.40
N GLU A 4 25.13 -11.40 -30.62
CA GLU A 4 25.91 -10.81 -29.52
C GLU A 4 25.11 -9.78 -28.73
N CYS A 5 24.27 -9.00 -29.39
CA CYS A 5 23.39 -8.04 -28.75
C CYS A 5 22.35 -8.75 -27.89
N ASP A 6 21.79 -9.87 -28.36
CA ASP A 6 20.83 -10.66 -27.63
C ASP A 6 21.45 -11.32 -26.38
N ARG A 7 22.68 -11.80 -26.45
CA ARG A 7 23.42 -12.35 -25.31
C ARG A 7 23.76 -11.27 -24.27
N TYR A 8 24.18 -10.09 -24.74
CA TYR A 8 24.50 -8.97 -23.86
C TYR A 8 23.24 -8.46 -23.12
N ASN A 9 22.11 -8.35 -23.82
CA ASN A 9 20.83 -7.98 -23.20
C ASN A 9 20.36 -9.02 -22.18
N ALA A 10 20.48 -10.32 -22.50
CA ALA A 10 20.14 -11.39 -21.56
C ALA A 10 21.06 -11.41 -20.32
N TYR A 11 22.34 -11.08 -20.48
CA TYR A 11 23.27 -10.93 -19.35
C TYR A 11 22.92 -9.72 -18.47
N LEU A 12 22.60 -8.58 -19.08
CA LEU A 12 22.14 -7.39 -18.34
C LEU A 12 20.85 -7.65 -17.58
N GLU A 13 19.87 -8.31 -18.21
CA GLU A 13 18.62 -8.69 -17.54
C GLU A 13 18.85 -9.67 -16.36
N ALA A 14 19.77 -10.63 -16.51
CA ALA A 14 20.11 -11.56 -15.44
C ALA A 14 20.87 -10.86 -14.31
N SER A 15 21.75 -9.92 -14.61
CA SER A 15 22.47 -9.09 -13.62
C SER A 15 21.49 -8.23 -12.84
N MET A 16 20.61 -7.50 -13.52
CA MET A 16 19.57 -6.68 -12.90
C MET A 16 18.62 -7.49 -12.00
N LYS A 17 18.27 -8.73 -12.41
CA LYS A 17 17.45 -9.64 -11.59
C LYS A 17 18.12 -10.05 -10.28
N ASN A 18 19.45 -10.01 -10.19
CA ASN A 18 20.19 -10.33 -8.97
C ASN A 18 20.55 -9.08 -8.14
N GLU A 19 20.79 -7.94 -8.77
CA GLU A 19 21.17 -6.69 -8.09
C GLU A 19 19.97 -5.96 -7.48
N ILE A 20 18.88 -5.79 -8.22
CA ILE A 20 17.70 -5.07 -7.73
C ILE A 20 17.10 -5.66 -6.45
N PRO A 21 16.95 -7.00 -6.26
CA PRO A 21 16.50 -7.55 -4.99
C PRO A 21 17.40 -7.20 -3.81
N LYS A 22 18.72 -7.12 -4.01
CA LYS A 22 19.68 -6.73 -2.98
C LYS A 22 19.54 -5.25 -2.64
N GLU A 23 19.49 -4.38 -3.63
CA GLU A 23 19.26 -2.94 -3.43
C GLU A 23 17.94 -2.65 -2.72
N LYS A 24 16.87 -3.39 -3.06
CA LYS A 24 15.59 -3.32 -2.36
C LYS A 24 15.72 -3.67 -0.88
N GLU A 25 16.50 -4.71 -0.54
CA GLU A 25 16.70 -5.12 0.85
C GLU A 25 17.54 -4.11 1.63
N GLU A 26 18.59 -3.58 1.02
CA GLU A 26 19.42 -2.52 1.61
C GLU A 26 18.58 -1.26 1.88
N LEU A 27 17.73 -0.86 0.92
CA LEU A 27 16.85 0.30 1.10
C LEU A 27 15.80 0.05 2.20
N ARG A 28 15.21 -1.15 2.31
CA ARG A 28 14.29 -1.48 3.42
C ARG A 28 14.97 -1.30 4.77
N ASN A 29 16.14 -1.91 4.94
CA ASN A 29 16.89 -1.85 6.19
C ASN A 29 17.23 -0.41 6.55
N LYS A 30 17.71 0.39 5.59
CA LYS A 30 18.01 1.81 5.78
C LYS A 30 16.80 2.61 6.28
N ILE A 31 15.62 2.38 5.69
CA ILE A 31 14.40 3.12 6.08
C ILE A 31 13.90 2.66 7.44
N TRP A 32 13.87 1.36 7.73
CA TRP A 32 13.48 0.84 9.03
C TRP A 32 14.38 1.39 10.14
N GLU A 33 15.71 1.34 9.97
CA GLU A 33 16.68 1.91 10.90
C GLU A 33 16.47 3.41 11.09
N LEU A 34 16.28 4.16 9.99
CA LEU A 34 16.07 5.60 10.04
C LEU A 34 14.84 5.97 10.86
N LEU A 35 13.71 5.28 10.65
CA LEU A 35 12.46 5.55 11.35
C LEU A 35 12.57 5.24 12.85
N GLU A 36 13.28 4.16 13.24
CA GLU A 36 13.50 3.83 14.65
C GLU A 36 14.49 4.78 15.31
N GLN A 37 15.61 5.12 14.65
CA GLN A 37 16.59 6.08 15.16
C GLN A 37 15.99 7.47 15.36
N LYS A 38 15.13 7.91 14.44
CA LYS A 38 14.40 9.19 14.55
C LYS A 38 13.23 9.14 15.53
N LYS A 39 12.93 7.95 16.09
CA LYS A 39 11.82 7.72 17.04
C LYS A 39 10.44 8.12 16.51
N VAL A 40 10.26 8.03 15.17
CA VAL A 40 8.98 8.31 14.52
C VAL A 40 8.20 7.04 14.19
N ALA A 41 8.83 5.87 14.30
CA ALA A 41 8.15 4.59 14.23
C ALA A 41 7.28 4.39 15.49
N ILE A 42 6.03 3.94 15.30
CA ILE A 42 5.11 3.62 16.38
C ILE A 42 4.59 2.18 16.25
N PHE A 43 3.86 1.72 17.29
CA PHE A 43 3.33 0.35 17.32
C PHE A 43 2.67 -0.07 15.99
N PRO A 44 2.94 -1.30 15.51
CA PRO A 44 3.71 -2.38 16.13
C PRO A 44 5.23 -2.22 15.91
N LEU A 45 5.97 -2.39 17.00
CA LEU A 45 7.44 -2.35 16.99
C LEU A 45 8.01 -3.76 17.21
N PRO A 46 9.24 -4.08 16.71
CA PRO A 46 10.03 -3.25 15.79
C PRO A 46 9.36 -3.15 14.41
N VAL A 47 9.70 -2.11 13.64
CA VAL A 47 9.13 -1.93 12.29
C VAL A 47 9.79 -2.82 11.23
N PHE A 48 10.91 -3.44 11.55
CA PHE A 48 11.61 -4.38 10.67
C PHE A 48 10.70 -5.51 10.17
N GLY A 49 10.72 -5.77 8.88
CA GLY A 49 9.86 -6.77 8.23
C GLY A 49 8.38 -6.36 8.11
N ARG A 50 8.05 -5.10 8.38
CA ARG A 50 6.69 -4.56 8.34
C ARG A 50 6.57 -3.37 7.39
N ILE A 51 5.35 -3.05 6.99
CA ILE A 51 5.03 -1.69 6.55
C ILE A 51 5.03 -0.84 7.82
N PRO A 52 5.91 0.16 7.94
CA PRO A 52 6.05 0.94 9.15
C PRO A 52 4.78 1.71 9.49
N ASN A 53 4.33 1.61 10.74
CA ASN A 53 3.41 2.59 11.29
C ASN A 53 4.23 3.75 11.86
N PHE A 54 3.73 4.97 11.76
CA PHE A 54 4.51 6.17 12.00
C PHE A 54 3.73 7.25 12.73
N GLU A 55 4.43 8.13 13.42
CA GLU A 55 3.86 9.31 14.07
C GLU A 55 3.19 10.21 13.02
N GLY A 56 1.93 10.55 13.24
CA GLY A 56 1.12 11.30 12.29
C GLY A 56 0.42 10.46 11.21
N SER A 57 0.44 9.13 11.30
CA SER A 57 -0.31 8.26 10.37
C SER A 57 -1.83 8.55 10.37
N ASP A 58 -2.37 9.00 11.51
CA ASP A 58 -3.75 9.48 11.63
C ASP A 58 -3.97 10.82 10.91
N LYS A 59 -3.00 11.73 10.95
CA LYS A 59 -3.03 13.00 10.20
C LYS A 59 -2.97 12.75 8.70
N ALA A 60 -2.08 11.85 8.25
CA ALA A 60 -2.02 11.45 6.85
C ALA A 60 -3.34 10.83 6.38
N ALA A 61 -3.96 9.96 7.18
CA ALA A 61 -5.28 9.41 6.91
C ALA A 61 -6.37 10.49 6.86
N ASN A 62 -6.33 11.48 7.75
CA ASN A 62 -7.26 12.61 7.72
C ASN A 62 -7.07 13.48 6.46
N LEU A 63 -5.84 13.72 6.05
CA LEU A 63 -5.57 14.47 4.82
C LEU A 63 -6.03 13.69 3.57
N ALA A 64 -5.82 12.37 3.53
CA ALA A 64 -6.31 11.53 2.45
C ALA A 64 -7.83 11.62 2.26
N ARG A 65 -8.60 11.80 3.34
CA ARG A 65 -10.07 11.94 3.29
C ARG A 65 -10.55 13.21 2.58
N THR A 66 -9.72 14.23 2.48
CA THR A 66 -10.07 15.51 1.81
C THR A 66 -9.85 15.45 0.30
N LEU A 67 -9.35 14.34 -0.22
CA LEU A 67 -9.08 14.20 -1.65
C LEU A 67 -10.36 13.87 -2.43
N PRO A 68 -10.52 14.40 -3.64
CA PRO A 68 -11.66 14.08 -4.48
C PRO A 68 -11.84 12.59 -4.77
N GLU A 69 -10.73 11.84 -4.85
CA GLU A 69 -10.72 10.40 -5.04
C GLU A 69 -11.36 9.67 -3.85
N TRP A 70 -11.10 10.16 -2.64
CA TRP A 70 -11.71 9.64 -1.43
C TRP A 70 -13.19 10.03 -1.31
N GLU A 71 -13.51 11.30 -1.52
CA GLU A 71 -14.87 11.82 -1.39
C GLU A 71 -15.84 11.09 -2.32
N LYS A 72 -15.44 10.86 -3.57
CA LYS A 72 -16.23 10.16 -4.58
C LYS A 72 -16.29 8.65 -4.37
N ALA A 73 -15.36 8.06 -3.61
CA ALA A 73 -15.28 6.62 -3.44
C ALA A 73 -16.45 6.10 -2.59
N LYS A 74 -17.14 5.08 -3.09
CA LYS A 74 -18.13 4.29 -2.35
C LYS A 74 -17.53 3.00 -1.83
N VAL A 75 -16.52 2.49 -2.50
CA VAL A 75 -15.80 1.26 -2.18
C VAL A 75 -14.31 1.59 -2.12
N ILE A 76 -13.66 1.32 -0.99
CA ILE A 76 -12.23 1.51 -0.79
C ILE A 76 -11.58 0.16 -0.54
N PHE A 77 -10.52 -0.15 -1.28
CA PHE A 77 -9.60 -1.19 -0.91
C PHE A 77 -8.49 -0.61 -0.03
N ALA A 78 -8.15 -1.27 1.07
CA ALA A 78 -7.01 -0.88 1.90
C ALA A 78 -6.26 -2.10 2.44
N ASN A 79 -4.92 -2.07 2.38
CA ASN A 79 -4.07 -3.12 2.93
C ASN A 79 -4.30 -3.30 4.44
N PRO A 80 -4.01 -4.51 4.99
CA PRO A 80 -4.24 -4.81 6.41
C PRO A 80 -3.19 -4.21 7.36
N ASP A 81 -2.12 -3.57 6.84
CA ASP A 81 -1.04 -3.04 7.66
C ASP A 81 -1.51 -1.94 8.63
N TYR A 82 -0.78 -1.76 9.73
CA TYR A 82 -1.16 -0.83 10.81
C TYR A 82 -1.19 0.63 10.36
N ALA A 83 -0.27 1.04 9.51
CA ALA A 83 -0.24 2.40 8.97
C ALA A 83 -1.55 2.80 8.27
N GLN A 84 -2.27 1.82 7.70
CA GLN A 84 -3.56 2.03 7.04
C GLN A 84 -4.77 1.76 7.95
N LYS A 85 -4.56 1.43 9.24
CA LYS A 85 -5.69 1.14 10.17
C LYS A 85 -6.68 2.30 10.24
N LYS A 86 -6.18 3.53 10.35
CA LYS A 86 -7.03 4.73 10.46
C LYS A 86 -7.78 5.03 9.17
N VAL A 87 -7.15 4.78 8.02
CA VAL A 87 -7.80 4.84 6.71
C VAL A 87 -9.00 3.90 6.65
N ARG A 88 -8.84 2.65 7.07
CA ARG A 88 -9.91 1.65 7.09
C ARG A 88 -11.04 2.04 8.05
N GLU A 89 -10.70 2.54 9.23
CA GLU A 89 -11.66 3.02 10.20
C GLU A 89 -12.50 4.17 9.64
N PHE A 90 -11.86 5.15 8.99
CA PHE A 90 -12.55 6.28 8.38
C PHE A 90 -13.45 5.85 7.22
N ALA A 91 -13.01 4.93 6.38
CA ALA A 91 -13.84 4.39 5.30
C ALA A 91 -15.17 3.83 5.86
N LEU A 92 -15.10 3.03 6.91
CA LEU A 92 -16.28 2.46 7.55
C LEU A 92 -17.15 3.52 8.25
N LYS A 93 -16.55 4.50 8.94
CA LYS A 93 -17.28 5.60 9.60
C LYS A 93 -18.03 6.50 8.61
N GLU A 94 -17.49 6.64 7.40
CA GLU A 94 -18.12 7.42 6.33
C GLU A 94 -19.10 6.62 5.47
N GLY A 95 -19.41 5.40 5.87
CA GLY A 95 -20.38 4.56 5.17
C GLY A 95 -19.87 3.97 3.87
N LYS A 96 -18.54 3.91 3.68
CA LYS A 96 -17.92 3.32 2.51
C LYS A 96 -17.72 1.81 2.73
N ILE A 97 -17.96 1.00 1.71
CA ILE A 97 -17.63 -0.42 1.73
C ILE A 97 -16.11 -0.55 1.78
N LEU A 98 -15.61 -1.32 2.73
CA LEU A 98 -14.18 -1.60 2.84
C LEU A 98 -13.87 -3.00 2.29
N ILE A 99 -12.93 -3.05 1.36
CA ILE A 99 -12.30 -4.29 0.92
C ILE A 99 -10.90 -4.34 1.53
N MET A 100 -10.55 -5.47 2.13
CA MET A 100 -9.25 -5.68 2.73
C MET A 100 -8.70 -7.05 2.33
N ALA A 101 -7.42 -7.13 1.97
CA ALA A 101 -6.76 -8.40 1.76
C ALA A 101 -6.64 -9.19 3.07
N SER A 102 -6.88 -10.48 3.02
CA SER A 102 -6.51 -11.37 4.13
C SER A 102 -4.99 -11.53 4.20
N PRO A 103 -4.40 -11.79 5.37
CA PRO A 103 -2.96 -11.99 5.48
C PRO A 103 -2.44 -13.04 4.50
N ARG A 104 -1.45 -12.66 3.68
CA ARG A 104 -0.87 -13.49 2.61
C ARG A 104 -1.92 -13.98 1.58
N LEU A 105 -3.03 -13.27 1.43
CA LEU A 105 -4.15 -13.64 0.55
C LEU A 105 -4.70 -15.06 0.78
N LYS A 106 -4.51 -15.66 1.96
CA LYS A 106 -4.95 -17.03 2.26
C LYS A 106 -6.46 -17.23 2.10
N HIS A 107 -7.24 -16.20 2.35
CA HIS A 107 -8.70 -16.15 2.22
C HIS A 107 -9.13 -15.09 1.18
N GLY A 108 -8.25 -14.78 0.22
CA GLY A 108 -8.54 -13.74 -0.77
C GLY A 108 -8.82 -12.38 -0.13
N PHE A 109 -9.93 -11.78 -0.52
CA PHE A 109 -10.35 -10.47 -0.04
C PHE A 109 -11.55 -10.59 0.92
N LEU A 110 -11.60 -9.68 1.91
CA LEU A 110 -12.68 -9.55 2.88
C LEU A 110 -13.44 -8.25 2.61
N GLN A 111 -14.74 -8.33 2.42
CA GLN A 111 -15.62 -7.18 2.30
C GLN A 111 -16.29 -6.88 3.63
N ILE A 112 -16.13 -5.68 4.14
CA ILE A 112 -16.79 -5.19 5.35
C ILE A 112 -17.86 -4.17 4.94
N ASP A 113 -19.11 -4.48 5.31
CA ASP A 113 -20.26 -3.60 5.10
C ASP A 113 -20.34 -2.61 6.26
N PRO A 114 -20.25 -1.27 6.02
CA PRO A 114 -20.29 -0.27 7.06
C PRO A 114 -21.59 -0.29 7.88
N GLN A 115 -22.71 -0.70 7.28
CA GLN A 115 -24.00 -0.77 8.00
C GLN A 115 -24.01 -1.87 9.07
N LYS A 116 -23.23 -2.95 8.86
CA LYS A 116 -23.14 -4.08 9.79
C LYS A 116 -22.19 -3.84 10.97
N VAL A 117 -21.38 -2.79 10.88
CA VAL A 117 -20.34 -2.50 11.90
C VAL A 117 -20.51 -1.13 12.55
N LYS A 118 -21.68 -0.53 12.41
CA LYS A 118 -22.00 0.78 13.01
C LYS A 118 -21.73 0.78 14.53
N GLY A 119 -20.89 1.73 14.97
CA GLY A 119 -20.39 1.82 16.34
C GLY A 119 -19.26 0.83 16.71
N ARG A 120 -18.76 0.06 15.72
CA ARG A 120 -17.65 -0.91 15.87
C ARG A 120 -16.59 -0.76 14.78
N GLU A 121 -16.57 0.37 14.09
CA GLU A 121 -15.73 0.61 12.91
C GLU A 121 -14.25 0.47 13.25
N GLU A 122 -13.83 0.93 14.42
CA GLU A 122 -12.45 0.79 14.89
C GLU A 122 -12.04 -0.69 15.02
N VAL A 123 -12.90 -1.52 15.61
CA VAL A 123 -12.64 -2.96 15.74
C VAL A 123 -12.69 -3.64 14.39
N ALA A 124 -13.67 -3.31 13.55
CA ALA A 124 -13.85 -3.88 12.21
C ALA A 124 -12.70 -3.53 11.27
N SER A 125 -12.01 -2.40 11.49
CA SER A 125 -10.84 -1.98 10.71
C SER A 125 -9.58 -2.81 10.99
N THR A 126 -9.57 -3.67 12.01
CA THR A 126 -8.46 -4.58 12.31
C THR A 126 -8.57 -5.88 11.51
N ILE A 127 -7.45 -6.61 11.37
CA ILE A 127 -7.44 -7.94 10.72
C ILE A 127 -8.45 -8.88 11.41
N LYS A 128 -8.41 -8.95 12.76
CA LYS A 128 -9.33 -9.80 13.54
C LYS A 128 -10.78 -9.38 13.37
N GLY A 129 -11.02 -8.08 13.32
CA GLY A 129 -12.36 -7.52 13.10
C GLY A 129 -12.87 -7.79 11.69
N ALA A 130 -12.01 -7.69 10.69
CA ALA A 130 -12.38 -7.99 9.31
C ALA A 130 -12.81 -9.46 9.12
N PHE A 131 -12.13 -10.41 9.75
CA PHE A 131 -12.58 -11.81 9.75
C PHE A 131 -13.87 -12.02 10.54
N ARG A 132 -14.13 -11.23 11.57
CA ARG A 132 -15.34 -11.35 12.39
C ARG A 132 -16.58 -10.77 11.72
N TYR A 133 -16.44 -9.65 11.04
CA TYR A 133 -17.57 -8.86 10.52
C TYR A 133 -17.65 -8.84 9.00
N GLY A 134 -16.57 -9.19 8.31
CA GLY A 134 -16.52 -9.23 6.86
C GLY A 134 -17.00 -10.57 6.30
N LYS A 135 -17.17 -10.58 5.00
CA LYS A 135 -17.38 -11.81 4.22
C LYS A 135 -16.23 -11.96 3.22
N GLU A 136 -15.82 -13.19 2.96
CA GLU A 136 -14.89 -13.50 1.88
C GLU A 136 -15.53 -13.16 0.54
N VAL A 137 -14.79 -12.49 -0.32
CA VAL A 137 -15.23 -12.11 -1.67
C VAL A 137 -14.09 -12.34 -2.66
N GLU A 138 -14.44 -12.80 -3.84
CA GLU A 138 -13.50 -12.99 -4.93
C GLU A 138 -14.12 -12.48 -6.24
N LYS A 139 -14.98 -13.27 -6.88
CA LYS A 139 -15.63 -12.91 -8.14
C LYS A 139 -16.73 -11.84 -7.99
N GLU A 140 -17.39 -11.82 -6.84
CA GLU A 140 -18.49 -10.89 -6.52
C GLU A 140 -18.01 -9.65 -5.76
N MET A 141 -16.70 -9.40 -5.74
CA MET A 141 -16.16 -8.21 -5.10
C MET A 141 -16.65 -6.95 -5.82
N PRO A 142 -17.20 -5.96 -5.10
CA PRO A 142 -17.57 -4.69 -5.73
C PRO A 142 -16.30 -3.96 -6.17
N LYS A 143 -16.38 -3.28 -7.34
CA LYS A 143 -15.26 -2.50 -7.89
C LYS A 143 -14.79 -1.45 -6.87
N PRO A 144 -13.54 -1.48 -6.39
CA PRO A 144 -12.98 -0.38 -5.61
C PRO A 144 -12.89 0.89 -6.45
N ASN A 145 -13.14 2.04 -5.82
CA ASN A 145 -12.97 3.35 -6.46
C ASN A 145 -11.60 3.97 -6.11
N LEU A 146 -10.99 3.49 -5.04
CA LEU A 146 -9.68 3.90 -4.55
C LEU A 146 -8.98 2.71 -3.91
N ILE A 147 -7.69 2.54 -4.22
CA ILE A 147 -6.80 1.59 -3.56
C ILE A 147 -5.91 2.38 -2.62
N VAL A 148 -5.84 1.98 -1.34
CA VAL A 148 -4.90 2.54 -0.36
C VAL A 148 -3.93 1.45 0.07
N THR A 149 -2.67 1.65 -0.28
CA THR A 149 -1.59 0.69 -0.03
C THR A 149 -0.55 1.25 0.94
N GLY A 150 0.18 0.36 1.60
CA GLY A 150 1.35 0.73 2.41
C GLY A 150 2.66 0.45 1.70
N CYS A 151 3.71 1.16 2.09
CA CYS A 151 5.06 0.93 1.61
C CYS A 151 6.10 1.17 2.71
N VAL A 152 7.30 0.65 2.51
CA VAL A 152 8.48 0.97 3.32
C VAL A 152 9.12 2.25 2.83
N ALA A 153 9.19 2.44 1.51
CA ALA A 153 9.66 3.64 0.84
C ALA A 153 8.84 3.91 -0.43
N VAL A 154 8.85 5.14 -0.89
CA VAL A 154 8.27 5.56 -2.17
C VAL A 154 9.09 6.71 -2.73
N ASP A 155 9.19 6.82 -4.06
CA ASP A 155 9.83 7.93 -4.74
C ASP A 155 8.84 8.89 -5.42
N PRO A 156 9.28 10.04 -5.91
CA PRO A 156 8.42 11.03 -6.56
C PRO A 156 7.77 10.53 -7.87
N LEU A 157 8.30 9.48 -8.49
CA LEU A 157 7.73 8.85 -9.67
C LEU A 157 6.64 7.83 -9.32
N GLY A 158 6.38 7.60 -8.02
CA GLY A 158 5.34 6.68 -7.55
C GLY A 158 5.80 5.25 -7.34
N TRP A 159 7.06 4.91 -7.65
CA TRP A 159 7.59 3.58 -7.36
C TRP A 159 7.63 3.35 -5.86
N ARG A 160 7.04 2.26 -5.42
CA ARG A 160 6.94 1.92 -3.99
C ARG A 160 7.68 0.64 -3.64
N LEU A 161 8.31 0.63 -2.49
CA LEU A 161 8.98 -0.53 -1.93
C LEU A 161 8.11 -1.17 -0.83
N GLY A 162 7.63 -2.38 -1.07
CA GLY A 162 6.95 -3.21 -0.06
C GLY A 162 7.92 -3.85 0.93
N LYS A 163 7.38 -4.58 1.91
CA LYS A 163 8.16 -5.25 2.97
C LYS A 163 8.86 -6.56 2.55
N GLY A 164 8.89 -6.89 1.26
CA GLY A 164 9.61 -8.02 0.69
C GLY A 164 8.74 -9.22 0.27
N GLY A 165 7.48 -9.30 0.66
CA GLY A 165 6.59 -10.42 0.33
C GLY A 165 5.85 -10.32 -1.01
N GLY A 166 5.90 -9.19 -1.71
CA GLY A 166 5.23 -8.95 -2.99
C GLY A 166 3.70 -8.90 -2.95
N TYR A 167 3.08 -9.11 -1.77
CA TYR A 167 1.62 -9.21 -1.67
C TYR A 167 0.89 -7.93 -2.09
N GLY A 168 1.44 -6.76 -1.77
CA GLY A 168 0.83 -5.49 -2.17
C GLY A 168 0.76 -5.33 -3.68
N ASP A 169 1.78 -5.76 -4.42
CA ASP A 169 1.80 -5.74 -5.88
C ASP A 169 0.79 -6.74 -6.46
N ILE A 170 0.73 -7.94 -5.90
CA ILE A 170 -0.24 -8.97 -6.29
C ILE A 170 -1.67 -8.48 -6.05
N GLU A 171 -1.94 -7.82 -4.92
CA GLU A 171 -3.25 -7.29 -4.56
C GLU A 171 -3.70 -6.21 -5.54
N ILE A 172 -2.84 -5.21 -5.80
CA ILE A 172 -3.12 -4.12 -6.74
C ILE A 172 -3.33 -4.69 -8.15
N LYS A 173 -2.43 -5.59 -8.59
CA LYS A 173 -2.54 -6.20 -9.91
C LYS A 173 -3.85 -6.97 -10.07
N ARG A 174 -4.23 -7.84 -9.14
CA ARG A 174 -5.49 -8.59 -9.19
C ARG A 174 -6.71 -7.67 -9.30
N ILE A 175 -6.72 -6.56 -8.56
CA ILE A 175 -7.80 -5.59 -8.60
C ILE A 175 -7.82 -4.89 -9.97
N LYS A 176 -6.68 -4.43 -10.48
CA LYS A 176 -6.59 -3.78 -11.79
C LYS A 176 -6.91 -4.74 -12.94
N ASP A 177 -6.46 -5.98 -12.87
CA ASP A 177 -6.79 -7.01 -13.88
C ASP A 177 -8.31 -7.28 -13.95
N GLN A 178 -9.02 -7.22 -12.82
CA GLN A 178 -10.46 -7.46 -12.75
C GLN A 178 -11.30 -6.23 -13.13
N PHE A 179 -10.87 -5.02 -12.80
CA PHE A 179 -11.70 -3.82 -12.83
C PHE A 179 -11.15 -2.68 -13.70
N GLY A 180 -9.96 -2.84 -14.28
CA GLY A 180 -9.26 -1.77 -14.99
C GLY A 180 -8.54 -0.80 -14.05
N GLU A 181 -8.16 0.36 -14.57
CA GLU A 181 -7.41 1.35 -13.81
C GLU A 181 -8.24 1.94 -12.66
N ILE A 182 -7.59 2.03 -11.51
CA ILE A 182 -8.12 2.56 -10.26
C ILE A 182 -7.00 3.36 -9.60
N PRO A 183 -7.27 4.58 -9.11
CA PRO A 183 -6.27 5.38 -8.41
C PRO A 183 -5.69 4.63 -7.20
N VAL A 184 -4.36 4.68 -7.07
CA VAL A 184 -3.61 4.06 -5.97
C VAL A 184 -2.99 5.16 -5.11
N LEU A 185 -3.29 5.13 -3.81
CA LEU A 185 -2.80 6.08 -2.81
C LEU A 185 -1.94 5.35 -1.78
N THR A 186 -0.86 6.00 -1.33
CA THR A 186 -0.11 5.56 -0.15
C THR A 186 -0.04 6.65 0.91
N THR A 187 -0.06 6.23 2.19
CA THR A 187 0.19 7.12 3.34
C THR A 187 1.55 6.81 3.93
N ILE A 188 2.39 7.80 4.12
CA ILE A 188 3.78 7.67 4.56
C ILE A 188 4.20 8.75 5.57
N HIS A 189 5.23 8.45 6.36
CA HIS A 189 6.04 9.50 7.01
C HIS A 189 6.96 10.16 5.97
N PRO A 190 7.28 11.47 6.07
CA PRO A 190 8.18 12.15 5.13
C PRO A 190 9.55 11.45 4.94
N LEU A 191 10.08 10.79 5.97
CA LEU A 191 11.33 10.02 5.89
C LEU A 191 11.27 8.74 5.03
N GLN A 192 10.07 8.32 4.62
CA GLN A 192 9.88 7.19 3.69
C GLN A 192 9.91 7.65 2.22
N MET A 193 9.91 8.97 1.98
CA MET A 193 10.13 9.53 0.65
C MET A 193 11.62 9.47 0.34
N VAL A 194 11.99 8.78 -0.74
CA VAL A 194 13.38 8.62 -1.19
C VAL A 194 13.56 9.20 -2.59
N GLU A 195 14.79 9.40 -3.01
CA GLU A 195 15.10 9.92 -4.34
C GLU A 195 14.68 8.95 -5.45
N SER A 196 14.96 7.66 -5.26
CA SER A 196 14.62 6.59 -6.21
C SER A 196 14.40 5.27 -5.49
N VAL A 197 13.41 4.52 -5.92
CA VAL A 197 13.13 3.14 -5.48
C VAL A 197 13.58 2.16 -6.55
N PRO A 198 14.48 1.21 -6.23
CA PRO A 198 14.82 0.11 -7.14
C PRO A 198 13.56 -0.69 -7.46
N HIS A 199 13.25 -0.91 -8.74
CA HIS A 199 12.02 -1.57 -9.16
C HIS A 199 12.24 -2.52 -10.34
N LEU A 200 11.31 -3.46 -10.48
CA LEU A 200 11.21 -4.42 -11.58
C LEU A 200 9.86 -4.22 -12.29
N ASN A 201 9.74 -4.74 -13.50
CA ASN A 201 8.54 -4.59 -14.33
C ASN A 201 7.23 -5.09 -13.71
N HIS A 202 7.29 -5.87 -12.64
CA HIS A 202 6.12 -6.37 -11.94
C HIS A 202 5.76 -5.59 -10.67
N ASP A 203 6.60 -4.64 -10.27
CA ASP A 203 6.29 -3.72 -9.17
C ASP A 203 5.19 -2.74 -9.60
N THR A 204 4.44 -2.23 -8.64
CA THR A 204 3.32 -1.34 -8.89
C THR A 204 3.60 0.06 -8.36
N GLU A 205 3.19 1.05 -9.13
CA GLU A 205 3.27 2.46 -8.79
C GLU A 205 2.05 2.92 -7.98
N VAL A 206 2.19 4.06 -7.31
CA VAL A 206 1.09 4.82 -6.72
C VAL A 206 0.90 6.13 -7.48
N ASP A 207 -0.33 6.61 -7.53
CA ASP A 207 -0.70 7.89 -8.17
C ASP A 207 -0.66 9.06 -7.18
N ILE A 208 -0.84 8.75 -5.88
CA ILE A 208 -0.98 9.77 -4.82
C ILE A 208 -0.19 9.33 -3.59
N ILE A 209 0.65 10.24 -3.10
CA ILE A 209 1.43 10.04 -1.88
C ILE A 209 0.97 11.07 -0.85
N VAL A 210 0.58 10.61 0.34
CA VAL A 210 0.08 11.47 1.42
C VAL A 210 0.95 11.34 2.65
N THR A 211 1.52 12.46 3.08
CA THR A 211 2.20 12.59 4.37
C THR A 211 1.26 13.23 5.39
N PRO A 212 1.64 13.36 6.67
CA PRO A 212 0.84 14.11 7.65
C PRO A 212 0.53 15.56 7.30
N GLU A 213 1.30 16.15 6.38
CA GLU A 213 1.27 17.59 6.08
C GLU A 213 1.01 17.90 4.61
N LYS A 214 1.30 16.96 3.71
CA LYS A 214 1.34 17.27 2.27
C LYS A 214 0.86 16.11 1.41
N VAL A 215 0.21 16.46 0.29
CA VAL A 215 -0.17 15.53 -0.78
C VAL A 215 0.74 15.78 -1.98
N TYR A 216 1.25 14.69 -2.54
CA TYR A 216 2.00 14.69 -3.80
C TYR A 216 1.22 13.87 -4.82
N ARG A 217 1.10 14.41 -6.03
CA ARG A 217 0.51 13.71 -7.17
C ARG A 217 1.61 13.33 -8.13
N VAL A 218 1.67 12.04 -8.46
CA VAL A 218 2.64 11.52 -9.42
C VAL A 218 2.28 11.99 -10.82
N GLY A 219 3.26 12.41 -11.60
CA GLY A 219 3.06 12.85 -13.00
C GLY A 219 2.56 14.28 -13.18
N ASN A 220 2.28 15.04 -12.11
CA ASN A 220 1.94 16.47 -12.15
C ASN A 220 3.10 17.30 -11.58
N SER A 221 4.18 17.45 -12.33
CA SER A 221 5.23 18.46 -12.11
C SER A 221 5.08 19.59 -13.12
#